data_7bc8ea7037132735e30e22429606d9f4
#
_entry.id   7bc8ea7037132735e30e22429606d9f4
#
_cell.length_a   1.000
_cell.length_b   1.000
_cell.length_c   1.000
_cell.angle_alpha   90.00
_cell.angle_beta   90.00
_cell.angle_gamma   90.00
#
_symmetry.space_group_name_H-M   'P 1'
#
loop_
_entity.id
_entity.type
_entity.pdbx_description
1 polymer ?
#
loop_
_entity_poly.entity_id
_entity_poly.type
_entity_poly.pdbx_seq_one_letter_code
_entity_poly.pdbx_strand_id
1 'polypeptide(L)'
;MARPVTRPSRRTLLIAVVVVGIGLSVPGANAVARSDASLSNATPERAPGAAEDAAVRAEATQLRARYHADPAALLASAQAALSAGRNDATIAFFLKRGWADRMNAALERYGAMLGSADTQTLALADAGIQHYATQLHASLMQSGPARLITISLRAQRLTAYDRGRVLVDALVTTGRPALATDVGAMRITRKDSPWTMQSPWPKGSPEWYPDTPVRMVLWFTENGEGLHDASWQPDATLGPGSQNGPYASHGCVHLPLAAVTTLFQWAPIGTPVVVYPGDGSAAATQVAQQTVDAAGNPLSGVRGD
;
A
#
# COMPACT_ATOMS: atom_id res chain seq x y z
N MET A 1 45.27 -1.08 43.51
CA MET A 1 44.21 -1.44 44.50
C MET A 1 42.90 -0.99 43.91
N ALA A 2 42.16 -1.88 43.30
CA ALA A 2 40.85 -1.63 42.64
C ALA A 2 39.74 -2.16 43.55
N ARG A 3 38.74 -1.33 43.85
CA ARG A 3 37.54 -1.71 44.63
C ARG A 3 36.50 -2.33 43.71
N PRO A 4 35.80 -3.39 44.13
CA PRO A 4 34.76 -4.03 43.33
C PRO A 4 33.45 -3.25 43.43
N VAL A 5 32.77 -3.11 42.26
CA VAL A 5 31.43 -2.56 42.14
C VAL A 5 30.40 -3.69 42.34
N THR A 6 29.56 -3.54 43.35
CA THR A 6 28.47 -4.45 43.66
C THR A 6 27.26 -4.19 42.76
N ARG A 7 26.70 -5.23 42.15
CA ARG A 7 25.42 -5.23 41.39
C ARG A 7 24.23 -5.24 42.35
N PRO A 8 23.16 -4.47 42.13
CA PRO A 8 21.90 -4.64 42.86
C PRO A 8 21.06 -5.81 42.32
N SER A 9 20.49 -6.55 43.25
CA SER A 9 19.63 -7.73 43.03
C SER A 9 18.26 -7.36 42.47
N ARG A 10 17.76 -8.19 41.53
CA ARG A 10 16.38 -8.16 41.03
C ARG A 10 15.42 -8.58 42.17
N ARG A 11 14.49 -7.72 42.54
CA ARG A 11 13.30 -8.05 43.33
C ARG A 11 12.12 -8.27 42.37
N THR A 12 11.68 -9.53 42.29
CA THR A 12 10.46 -9.93 41.61
C THR A 12 9.27 -9.51 42.48
N LEU A 13 8.39 -8.67 41.96
CA LEU A 13 7.14 -8.27 42.59
C LEU A 13 6.00 -9.17 42.08
N LEU A 14 5.53 -10.05 42.91
CA LEU A 14 4.31 -10.85 42.69
C LEU A 14 3.11 -9.98 43.10
N ILE A 15 2.23 -9.65 42.19
CA ILE A 15 0.93 -9.02 42.49
C ILE A 15 -0.11 -10.14 42.49
N ALA A 16 -0.63 -10.45 43.68
CA ALA A 16 -1.78 -11.33 43.87
C ALA A 16 -3.08 -10.55 43.61
N VAL A 17 -3.92 -11.05 42.70
CA VAL A 17 -5.28 -10.54 42.48
C VAL A 17 -6.21 -11.29 43.41
N VAL A 18 -6.78 -10.57 44.38
CA VAL A 18 -7.86 -11.04 45.25
C VAL A 18 -9.18 -10.71 44.58
N VAL A 19 -9.95 -11.71 44.22
CA VAL A 19 -11.36 -11.58 43.78
C VAL A 19 -12.23 -11.66 45.01
N VAL A 20 -12.86 -10.54 45.40
CA VAL A 20 -13.94 -10.53 46.40
C VAL A 20 -15.28 -10.47 45.68
N GLY A 21 -16.03 -11.56 45.75
CA GLY A 21 -17.41 -11.62 45.31
C GLY A 21 -18.32 -11.06 46.41
N ILE A 22 -19.13 -10.06 46.07
CA ILE A 22 -20.28 -9.67 46.89
C ILE A 22 -21.53 -9.79 46.03
N GLY A 23 -22.35 -10.76 46.37
CA GLY A 23 -23.69 -10.90 45.82
C GLY A 23 -24.66 -9.94 46.55
N LEU A 24 -25.44 -9.21 45.79
CA LEU A 24 -26.65 -8.55 46.23
C LEU A 24 -27.75 -8.74 45.22
N SER A 25 -28.73 -9.53 45.58
CA SER A 25 -30.01 -9.67 44.89
C SER A 25 -30.92 -8.51 45.20
N VAL A 26 -31.52 -7.88 44.19
CA VAL A 26 -32.68 -6.97 44.31
C VAL A 26 -33.69 -7.30 43.19
N PRO A 27 -34.97 -7.39 43.50
CA PRO A 27 -35.99 -7.84 42.55
C PRO A 27 -36.61 -6.69 41.74
N GLY A 28 -36.96 -6.98 40.53
CA GLY A 28 -38.11 -6.50 39.76
C GLY A 28 -38.13 -5.06 39.32
N ALA A 29 -37.90 -4.81 38.03
CA ALA A 29 -38.60 -3.76 37.28
C ALA A 29 -38.52 -4.05 35.77
N ASN A 30 -39.65 -4.25 35.17
CA ASN A 30 -40.05 -4.08 33.75
C ASN A 30 -38.97 -4.01 32.67
N ALA A 31 -38.85 -5.10 31.94
CA ALA A 31 -38.17 -5.14 30.67
C ALA A 31 -38.96 -4.35 29.63
N VAL A 32 -38.49 -3.16 29.29
CA VAL A 32 -38.81 -2.52 28.01
C VAL A 32 -37.91 -3.19 26.98
N ALA A 33 -38.47 -4.05 26.16
CA ALA A 33 -37.82 -4.60 24.99
C ALA A 33 -37.46 -3.48 24.04
N ARG A 34 -36.19 -3.02 24.07
CA ARG A 34 -35.59 -2.31 22.95
C ARG A 34 -35.19 -3.35 21.93
N SER A 35 -35.94 -3.35 20.84
CA SER A 35 -35.62 -4.06 19.62
C SER A 35 -34.27 -3.52 19.06
N ASP A 36 -33.19 -4.24 19.34
CA ASP A 36 -31.95 -4.11 18.58
C ASP A 36 -32.11 -4.75 17.19
N ALA A 37 -32.90 -4.08 16.35
CA ALA A 37 -33.05 -4.37 14.95
C ALA A 37 -32.23 -3.37 14.13
N SER A 38 -30.89 -3.44 14.21
CA SER A 38 -30.04 -2.72 13.25
C SER A 38 -28.60 -3.24 13.21
N LEU A 39 -28.40 -4.53 12.98
CA LEU A 39 -27.13 -5.08 12.51
C LEU A 39 -27.38 -6.36 11.70
N SER A 40 -28.11 -6.25 10.62
CA SER A 40 -28.21 -7.34 9.63
C SER A 40 -28.83 -6.85 8.32
N ASN A 41 -28.22 -5.82 7.73
CA ASN A 41 -28.36 -5.56 6.31
C ASN A 41 -27.03 -5.85 5.59
N ALA A 42 -26.38 -6.96 5.93
CA ALA A 42 -25.54 -7.65 4.97
C ALA A 42 -26.50 -8.26 3.96
N THR A 43 -26.73 -7.59 2.84
CA THR A 43 -27.38 -8.18 1.67
C THR A 43 -26.64 -9.48 1.38
N PRO A 44 -27.31 -10.63 1.27
CA PRO A 44 -26.65 -11.88 0.96
C PRO A 44 -25.85 -11.67 -0.34
N GLU A 45 -24.59 -12.02 -0.31
CA GLU A 45 -23.62 -11.91 -1.38
C GLU A 45 -24.19 -12.63 -2.61
N ARG A 46 -24.77 -11.87 -3.51
CA ARG A 46 -25.38 -12.40 -4.74
C ARG A 46 -24.23 -12.88 -5.61
N ALA A 47 -24.23 -14.16 -5.97
CA ALA A 47 -23.38 -14.69 -7.03
C ALA A 47 -23.41 -13.74 -8.27
N PRO A 48 -22.34 -13.64 -9.09
CA PRO A 48 -22.33 -12.81 -10.29
C PRO A 48 -23.66 -13.01 -11.02
N GLY A 49 -24.38 -11.93 -11.27
CA GLY A 49 -25.72 -12.04 -11.83
C GLY A 49 -25.64 -12.55 -13.28
N ALA A 50 -26.65 -13.25 -13.75
CA ALA A 50 -26.73 -13.75 -15.14
C ALA A 50 -26.41 -12.67 -16.20
N ALA A 51 -26.69 -11.40 -15.88
CA ALA A 51 -26.36 -10.26 -16.74
C ALA A 51 -24.82 -9.97 -16.80
N GLU A 52 -24.08 -10.09 -15.67
CA GLU A 52 -22.62 -9.96 -15.65
C GLU A 52 -21.96 -11.07 -16.46
N ASP A 53 -22.41 -12.31 -16.31
CA ASP A 53 -21.92 -13.45 -17.08
C ASP A 53 -22.22 -13.33 -18.58
N ALA A 54 -23.33 -12.72 -18.96
CA ALA A 54 -23.67 -12.46 -20.36
C ALA A 54 -22.76 -11.37 -20.95
N ALA A 55 -22.47 -10.30 -20.19
CA ALA A 55 -21.56 -9.23 -20.62
C ALA A 55 -20.13 -9.75 -20.81
N VAL A 56 -19.63 -10.54 -19.86
CA VAL A 56 -18.29 -11.17 -19.97
C VAL A 56 -18.20 -12.09 -21.18
N ARG A 57 -19.22 -12.91 -21.46
CA ARG A 57 -19.25 -13.78 -22.65
C ARG A 57 -19.31 -12.99 -23.97
N ALA A 58 -20.03 -11.88 -24.01
CA ALA A 58 -20.07 -11.01 -25.17
C ALA A 58 -18.71 -10.38 -25.45
N GLU A 59 -18.04 -9.86 -24.42
CA GLU A 59 -16.68 -9.31 -24.52
C GLU A 59 -15.65 -10.37 -24.92
N ALA A 60 -15.74 -11.60 -24.38
CA ALA A 60 -14.88 -12.71 -24.79
C ALA A 60 -14.96 -12.99 -26.30
N THR A 61 -16.13 -12.91 -26.89
CA THR A 61 -16.32 -13.07 -28.33
C THR A 61 -15.62 -11.96 -29.12
N GLN A 62 -15.72 -10.71 -28.62
CA GLN A 62 -15.05 -9.55 -29.25
C GLN A 62 -13.52 -9.63 -29.13
N LEU A 63 -13.01 -10.01 -27.96
CA LEU A 63 -11.58 -10.17 -27.73
C LEU A 63 -10.98 -11.27 -28.61
N ARG A 64 -11.68 -12.40 -28.75
CA ARG A 64 -11.27 -13.48 -29.63
C ARG A 64 -11.18 -13.02 -31.09
N ALA A 65 -12.13 -12.23 -31.56
CA ALA A 65 -12.09 -11.64 -32.89
C ALA A 65 -10.97 -10.61 -33.04
N ARG A 66 -10.81 -9.72 -32.06
CA ARG A 66 -9.79 -8.65 -32.02
C ARG A 66 -8.38 -9.23 -32.12
N TYR A 67 -8.09 -10.27 -31.38
CA TYR A 67 -6.80 -10.93 -31.37
C TYR A 67 -6.67 -12.07 -32.38
N HIS A 68 -7.62 -12.20 -33.34
CA HIS A 68 -7.60 -13.27 -34.35
C HIS A 68 -7.48 -14.69 -33.76
N ALA A 69 -7.99 -14.88 -32.55
CA ALA A 69 -7.85 -16.10 -31.75
C ALA A 69 -6.38 -16.52 -31.47
N ASP A 70 -5.43 -15.56 -31.49
CA ASP A 70 -4.06 -15.80 -31.08
C ASP A 70 -3.98 -16.01 -29.57
N PRO A 71 -3.60 -17.20 -29.08
CA PRO A 71 -3.54 -17.50 -27.67
C PRO A 71 -2.48 -16.69 -26.93
N ALA A 72 -1.35 -16.35 -27.58
CA ALA A 72 -0.29 -15.55 -26.95
C ALA A 72 -0.73 -14.10 -26.71
N ALA A 73 -1.44 -13.50 -27.68
CA ALA A 73 -1.97 -12.16 -27.53
C ALA A 73 -3.07 -12.08 -26.46
N LEU A 74 -3.99 -13.06 -26.42
CA LEU A 74 -5.02 -13.17 -25.39
C LEU A 74 -4.39 -13.33 -23.99
N LEU A 75 -3.40 -14.19 -23.85
CA LEU A 75 -2.71 -14.43 -22.60
C LEU A 75 -1.99 -13.17 -22.11
N ALA A 76 -1.27 -12.47 -23.01
CA ALA A 76 -0.56 -11.24 -22.66
C ALA A 76 -1.53 -10.12 -22.19
N SER A 77 -2.67 -9.96 -22.89
CA SER A 77 -3.73 -9.03 -22.52
C SER A 77 -4.28 -9.35 -21.12
N ALA A 78 -4.66 -10.60 -20.89
CA ALA A 78 -5.19 -11.05 -19.62
C ALA A 78 -4.21 -10.89 -18.46
N GLN A 79 -2.92 -11.23 -18.67
CA GLN A 79 -1.88 -11.08 -17.65
C GLN A 79 -1.66 -9.61 -17.25
N ALA A 80 -1.66 -8.70 -18.22
CA ALA A 80 -1.55 -7.27 -17.95
C ALA A 80 -2.74 -6.75 -17.14
N ALA A 81 -3.96 -7.11 -17.52
CA ALA A 81 -5.17 -6.73 -16.80
C ALA A 81 -5.24 -7.35 -15.39
N LEU A 82 -4.84 -8.62 -15.25
CA LEU A 82 -4.79 -9.31 -13.95
C LEU A 82 -3.79 -8.63 -13.00
N SER A 83 -2.61 -8.28 -13.50
CA SER A 83 -1.61 -7.56 -12.72
C SER A 83 -2.14 -6.20 -12.23
N ALA A 84 -2.80 -5.43 -13.11
CA ALA A 84 -3.42 -4.16 -12.75
C ALA A 84 -4.54 -4.35 -11.71
N GLY A 85 -5.44 -5.31 -11.91
CA GLY A 85 -6.52 -5.60 -10.98
C GLY A 85 -6.02 -6.04 -9.60
N ARG A 86 -5.00 -6.88 -9.53
CA ARG A 86 -4.34 -7.28 -8.27
C ARG A 86 -3.69 -6.11 -7.54
N ASN A 87 -3.09 -5.17 -8.27
CA ASN A 87 -2.55 -3.94 -7.68
C ASN A 87 -3.65 -3.11 -7.04
N ASP A 88 -4.77 -2.90 -7.74
CA ASP A 88 -5.92 -2.18 -7.20
C ASP A 88 -6.56 -2.92 -6.02
N ALA A 89 -6.63 -4.26 -6.06
CA ALA A 89 -7.09 -5.07 -4.93
C ALA A 89 -6.19 -4.89 -3.70
N THR A 90 -4.87 -4.86 -3.90
CA THR A 90 -3.89 -4.61 -2.83
C THR A 90 -4.07 -3.22 -2.23
N ILE A 91 -4.25 -2.19 -3.05
CA ILE A 91 -4.54 -0.83 -2.58
C ILE A 91 -5.86 -0.79 -1.78
N ALA A 92 -6.91 -1.42 -2.30
CA ALA A 92 -8.20 -1.50 -1.63
C ALA A 92 -8.13 -2.25 -0.29
N PHE A 93 -7.36 -3.34 -0.23
CA PHE A 93 -7.08 -4.08 1.00
C PHE A 93 -6.41 -3.19 2.05
N PHE A 94 -5.33 -2.48 1.71
CA PHE A 94 -4.66 -1.58 2.63
C PHE A 94 -5.57 -0.43 3.08
N LEU A 95 -6.45 0.04 2.23
CA LEU A 95 -7.47 1.04 2.56
C LEU A 95 -8.67 0.46 3.31
N LYS A 96 -8.67 -0.85 3.63
CA LYS A 96 -9.75 -1.59 4.33
C LYS A 96 -11.09 -1.48 3.59
N ARG A 97 -11.07 -1.65 2.26
CA ARG A 97 -12.25 -1.56 1.39
C ARG A 97 -12.82 -2.96 1.13
N GLY A 98 -13.56 -3.52 2.09
CA GLY A 98 -14.11 -4.89 2.02
C GLY A 98 -14.99 -5.18 0.79
N TRP A 99 -15.55 -4.16 0.12
CA TRP A 99 -16.26 -4.34 -1.14
C TRP A 99 -15.35 -4.90 -2.27
N ALA A 100 -14.01 -4.73 -2.17
CA ALA A 100 -13.06 -5.22 -3.15
C ALA A 100 -12.89 -6.75 -3.13
N ASP A 101 -13.21 -7.40 -2.02
CA ASP A 101 -12.94 -8.83 -1.82
C ASP A 101 -13.66 -9.70 -2.86
N ARG A 102 -14.91 -9.37 -3.17
CA ARG A 102 -15.69 -10.09 -4.19
C ARG A 102 -15.10 -9.93 -5.60
N MET A 103 -14.68 -8.73 -5.96
CA MET A 103 -14.08 -8.46 -7.27
C MET A 103 -12.71 -9.15 -7.37
N ASN A 104 -11.91 -9.12 -6.30
CA ASN A 104 -10.64 -9.82 -6.24
C ASN A 104 -10.83 -11.33 -6.36
N ALA A 105 -11.81 -11.93 -5.68
CA ALA A 105 -12.12 -13.35 -5.82
C ALA A 105 -12.54 -13.71 -7.27
N ALA A 106 -13.24 -12.83 -7.95
CA ALA A 106 -13.57 -13.02 -9.36
C ALA A 106 -12.34 -12.94 -10.27
N LEU A 107 -11.45 -11.95 -10.03
CA LEU A 107 -10.16 -11.85 -10.74
C LEU A 107 -9.35 -13.13 -10.61
N GLU A 108 -9.20 -13.67 -9.39
CA GLU A 108 -8.43 -14.89 -9.15
C GLU A 108 -9.08 -16.11 -9.81
N ARG A 109 -10.40 -16.21 -9.81
CA ARG A 109 -11.13 -17.28 -10.50
C ARG A 109 -10.87 -17.28 -12.02
N TYR A 110 -10.94 -16.12 -12.67
CA TYR A 110 -10.60 -16.01 -14.09
C TYR A 110 -9.09 -16.16 -14.33
N GLY A 111 -8.24 -15.66 -13.43
CA GLY A 111 -6.79 -15.85 -13.47
C GLY A 111 -6.38 -17.32 -13.48
N ALA A 112 -7.09 -18.17 -12.72
CA ALA A 112 -6.84 -19.60 -12.71
C ALA A 112 -7.11 -20.31 -14.07
N MET A 113 -7.87 -19.68 -14.98
CA MET A 113 -8.15 -20.22 -16.31
C MET A 113 -7.03 -19.93 -17.32
N LEU A 114 -6.04 -19.10 -17.01
CA LEU A 114 -4.96 -18.69 -17.92
C LEU A 114 -4.01 -19.83 -18.29
N GLY A 115 -4.05 -20.94 -17.58
CA GLY A 115 -3.29 -22.16 -17.94
C GLY A 115 -3.91 -22.98 -19.09
N SER A 116 -5.07 -22.57 -19.61
CA SER A 116 -5.73 -23.28 -20.71
C SER A 116 -5.02 -23.06 -22.04
N ALA A 117 -4.96 -24.12 -22.87
CA ALA A 117 -4.53 -24.01 -24.27
C ALA A 117 -5.68 -23.67 -25.22
N ASP A 118 -6.94 -23.71 -24.75
CA ASP A 118 -8.12 -23.40 -25.55
C ASP A 118 -8.36 -21.90 -25.66
N THR A 119 -8.39 -21.38 -26.87
CA THR A 119 -8.55 -19.95 -27.15
C THR A 119 -9.91 -19.38 -26.71
N GLN A 120 -10.95 -20.20 -26.65
CA GLN A 120 -12.25 -19.77 -26.15
C GLN A 120 -12.20 -19.56 -24.65
N THR A 121 -11.55 -20.46 -23.92
CA THR A 121 -11.31 -20.36 -22.49
C THR A 121 -10.41 -19.18 -22.16
N LEU A 122 -9.31 -18.97 -22.93
CA LEU A 122 -8.44 -17.81 -22.74
C LEU A 122 -9.17 -16.49 -22.99
N ALA A 123 -10.00 -16.39 -24.02
CA ALA A 123 -10.77 -15.19 -24.29
C ALA A 123 -11.82 -14.92 -23.18
N LEU A 124 -12.42 -15.97 -22.63
CA LEU A 124 -13.34 -15.85 -21.49
C LEU A 124 -12.59 -15.38 -20.23
N ALA A 125 -11.41 -15.92 -19.98
CA ALA A 125 -10.54 -15.51 -18.88
C ALA A 125 -10.16 -14.03 -19.01
N ASP A 126 -9.67 -13.61 -20.18
CA ASP A 126 -9.28 -12.23 -20.46
C ASP A 126 -10.46 -11.27 -20.26
N ALA A 127 -11.62 -11.57 -20.83
CA ALA A 127 -12.83 -10.75 -20.67
C ALA A 127 -13.26 -10.61 -19.20
N GLY A 128 -13.27 -11.71 -18.46
CA GLY A 128 -13.61 -11.70 -17.02
C GLY A 128 -12.61 -10.90 -16.20
N ILE A 129 -11.33 -11.06 -16.47
CA ILE A 129 -10.26 -10.29 -15.79
C ILE A 129 -10.41 -8.80 -16.09
N GLN A 130 -10.54 -8.40 -17.36
CA GLN A 130 -10.71 -6.99 -17.74
C GLN A 130 -11.96 -6.37 -17.11
N HIS A 131 -13.06 -7.11 -17.10
CA HIS A 131 -14.32 -6.65 -16.50
C HIS A 131 -14.13 -6.32 -15.02
N TYR A 132 -13.63 -7.27 -14.21
CA TYR A 132 -13.49 -7.07 -12.78
C TYR A 132 -12.34 -6.14 -12.40
N ALA A 133 -11.23 -6.12 -13.14
CA ALA A 133 -10.17 -5.14 -12.95
C ALA A 133 -10.68 -3.71 -13.20
N THR A 134 -11.43 -3.50 -14.25
CA THR A 134 -12.05 -2.19 -14.57
C THR A 134 -13.05 -1.77 -13.50
N GLN A 135 -13.91 -2.65 -13.04
CA GLN A 135 -14.86 -2.35 -11.97
C GLN A 135 -14.17 -2.03 -10.66
N LEU A 136 -13.12 -2.77 -10.31
CA LEU A 136 -12.36 -2.58 -9.09
C LEU A 136 -11.66 -1.22 -9.10
N HIS A 137 -11.01 -0.87 -10.22
CA HIS A 137 -10.40 0.44 -10.40
C HIS A 137 -11.44 1.57 -10.28
N ALA A 138 -12.55 1.48 -11.02
CA ALA A 138 -13.62 2.48 -10.98
C ALA A 138 -14.18 2.65 -9.56
N SER A 139 -14.43 1.56 -8.85
CA SER A 139 -14.93 1.57 -7.48
C SER A 139 -13.91 2.19 -6.50
N LEU A 140 -12.62 1.90 -6.68
CA LEU A 140 -11.55 2.50 -5.89
C LEU A 140 -11.48 4.02 -6.11
N MET A 141 -11.60 4.48 -7.35
CA MET A 141 -11.59 5.90 -7.67
C MET A 141 -12.85 6.64 -7.21
N GLN A 142 -14.02 5.98 -7.22
CA GLN A 142 -15.29 6.60 -6.81
C GLN A 142 -15.51 6.59 -5.29
N SER A 143 -15.16 5.48 -4.63
CA SER A 143 -15.45 5.26 -3.21
C SER A 143 -14.21 5.33 -2.32
N GLY A 144 -13.04 5.54 -2.89
CA GLY A 144 -11.78 5.73 -2.19
C GLY A 144 -11.70 7.07 -1.47
N PRO A 145 -10.59 7.36 -0.81
CA PRO A 145 -10.34 8.66 -0.22
C PRO A 145 -10.36 9.76 -1.27
N ALA A 146 -10.93 10.93 -0.94
CA ALA A 146 -10.97 12.09 -1.86
C ALA A 146 -9.56 12.53 -2.30
N ARG A 147 -8.56 12.32 -1.44
CA ARG A 147 -7.15 12.47 -1.77
C ARG A 147 -6.44 11.16 -1.46
N LEU A 148 -5.68 10.66 -2.41
CA LEU A 148 -4.94 9.41 -2.29
C LEU A 148 -3.62 9.53 -3.03
N ILE A 149 -2.54 9.12 -2.38
CA ILE A 149 -1.23 8.95 -3.01
C ILE A 149 -0.96 7.44 -3.05
N THR A 150 -0.57 6.91 -4.20
CA THR A 150 -0.16 5.52 -4.37
C THR A 150 1.25 5.45 -4.90
N ILE A 151 2.06 4.49 -4.43
CA ILE A 151 3.44 4.31 -4.84
C ILE A 151 3.66 2.83 -5.15
N SER A 152 3.99 2.55 -6.41
CA SER A 152 4.35 1.23 -6.90
C SER A 152 5.85 1.03 -6.81
N LEU A 153 6.30 0.09 -5.98
CA LEU A 153 7.74 -0.20 -5.83
C LEU A 153 8.33 -0.82 -7.11
N ARG A 154 7.58 -1.66 -7.82
CA ARG A 154 8.05 -2.26 -9.08
C ARG A 154 8.12 -1.24 -10.21
N ALA A 155 7.07 -0.44 -10.36
CA ALA A 155 7.01 0.57 -11.41
C ALA A 155 7.86 1.81 -11.11
N GLN A 156 8.33 1.95 -9.86
CA GLN A 156 9.01 3.17 -9.38
C GLN A 156 8.21 4.40 -9.81
N ARG A 157 6.92 4.40 -9.44
CA ARG A 157 5.95 5.38 -9.89
C ARG A 157 5.03 5.79 -8.74
N LEU A 158 4.84 7.09 -8.61
CA LEU A 158 3.86 7.69 -7.72
C LEU A 158 2.71 8.24 -8.53
N THR A 159 1.48 7.91 -8.12
CA THR A 159 0.27 8.52 -8.66
C THR A 159 -0.55 9.13 -7.52
N ALA A 160 -0.87 10.42 -7.64
CA ALA A 160 -1.76 11.09 -6.70
C ALA A 160 -3.12 11.36 -7.35
N TYR A 161 -4.18 11.05 -6.63
CA TYR A 161 -5.55 11.20 -7.08
C TYR A 161 -6.29 12.27 -6.26
N ASP A 162 -6.94 13.20 -6.94
CA ASP A 162 -7.93 14.11 -6.36
C ASP A 162 -9.33 13.69 -6.82
N ARG A 163 -10.15 13.19 -5.90
CA ARG A 163 -11.49 12.66 -6.18
C ARG A 163 -11.52 11.72 -7.39
N GLY A 164 -10.61 10.75 -7.37
CA GLY A 164 -10.49 9.74 -8.41
C GLY A 164 -9.86 10.22 -9.72
N ARG A 165 -9.46 11.48 -9.83
CA ARG A 165 -8.75 12.01 -11.01
C ARG A 165 -7.27 12.10 -10.72
N VAL A 166 -6.45 11.71 -11.68
CA VAL A 166 -5.00 11.84 -11.58
C VAL A 166 -4.63 13.32 -11.53
N LEU A 167 -3.96 13.71 -10.44
CA LEU A 167 -3.38 15.04 -10.22
C LEU A 167 -1.88 15.06 -10.51
N VAL A 168 -1.16 14.07 -10.01
CA VAL A 168 0.28 13.88 -10.23
C VAL A 168 0.49 12.44 -10.67
N ASP A 169 1.34 12.28 -11.67
CA ASP A 169 1.80 10.99 -12.13
C ASP A 169 3.29 11.14 -12.46
N ALA A 170 4.16 10.57 -11.63
CA ALA A 170 5.58 10.80 -11.72
C ALA A 170 6.39 9.51 -11.53
N LEU A 171 7.47 9.38 -12.27
CA LEU A 171 8.52 8.41 -11.96
C LEU A 171 9.24 8.85 -10.69
N VAL A 172 9.65 7.88 -9.87
CA VAL A 172 10.27 8.09 -8.57
C VAL A 172 11.47 7.17 -8.40
N THR A 173 12.22 7.36 -7.31
CA THR A 173 13.19 6.39 -6.80
C THR A 173 12.87 6.13 -5.34
N THR A 174 12.66 4.87 -5.00
CA THR A 174 12.37 4.42 -3.63
C THR A 174 13.61 3.87 -2.95
N GLY A 175 13.45 3.37 -1.73
CA GLY A 175 14.52 2.76 -0.95
C GLY A 175 15.20 1.61 -1.67
N ARG A 176 16.52 1.49 -1.46
CA ARG A 176 17.35 0.34 -1.92
C ARG A 176 16.84 -0.96 -1.29
N PRO A 177 17.14 -2.15 -1.85
CA PRO A 177 16.62 -3.41 -1.32
C PRO A 177 16.90 -3.66 0.17
N ALA A 178 18.07 -3.23 0.67
CA ALA A 178 18.42 -3.37 2.09
C ALA A 178 17.68 -2.39 3.03
N LEU A 179 17.17 -1.30 2.49
CA LEU A 179 16.43 -0.24 3.18
C LEU A 179 15.21 0.16 2.33
N ALA A 180 14.39 -0.84 2.01
CA ALA A 180 13.25 -0.66 1.14
C ALA A 180 12.19 0.25 1.78
N THR A 181 11.54 1.06 0.97
CA THR A 181 10.39 1.86 1.43
C THR A 181 9.31 0.96 1.99
N ASP A 182 8.76 1.29 3.15
CA ASP A 182 7.74 0.53 3.86
C ASP A 182 6.48 0.35 3.01
N VAL A 183 5.93 -0.87 3.03
CA VAL A 183 4.72 -1.25 2.28
C VAL A 183 3.48 -1.17 3.18
N GLY A 184 2.39 -0.62 2.67
CA GLY A 184 1.11 -0.55 3.38
C GLY A 184 0.40 0.77 3.22
N ALA A 185 -0.61 1.00 4.06
CA ALA A 185 -1.33 2.27 4.12
C ALA A 185 -0.82 3.13 5.27
N MET A 186 -0.22 4.22 4.92
CA MET A 186 0.27 5.27 5.82
C MET A 186 -0.50 6.57 5.58
N ARG A 187 -0.06 7.65 6.20
CA ARG A 187 -0.63 9.00 6.03
C ARG A 187 0.47 10.04 6.10
N ILE A 188 0.28 11.14 5.41
CA ILE A 188 1.13 12.32 5.64
C ILE A 188 0.97 12.76 7.09
N THR A 189 2.07 12.72 7.85
CA THR A 189 2.10 13.05 9.29
C THR A 189 2.66 14.44 9.55
N ARG A 190 3.63 14.87 8.73
CA ARG A 190 4.31 16.17 8.85
C ARG A 190 4.74 16.67 7.49
N LYS A 191 4.98 17.98 7.37
CA LYS A 191 5.49 18.63 6.14
C LYS A 191 6.50 19.70 6.54
N ASP A 192 7.66 19.70 5.91
CA ASP A 192 8.71 20.69 6.16
C ASP A 192 9.22 21.28 4.85
N SER A 193 9.55 22.58 4.88
CA SER A 193 10.08 23.31 3.73
C SER A 193 10.76 24.61 4.19
N PRO A 194 12.08 24.82 3.94
CA PRO A 194 13.05 23.81 3.52
C PRO A 194 13.39 22.83 4.68
N TRP A 195 14.09 21.75 4.35
CA TRP A 195 14.55 20.77 5.33
C TRP A 195 15.99 20.30 4.99
N THR A 196 16.72 19.85 6.01
CA THR A 196 18.02 19.20 5.81
C THR A 196 17.92 17.76 6.30
N MET A 197 18.05 16.81 5.38
CA MET A 197 18.12 15.39 5.72
C MET A 197 19.43 15.13 6.44
N GLN A 198 19.35 14.50 7.61
CA GLN A 198 20.49 14.12 8.42
C GLN A 198 20.58 12.61 8.53
N SER A 199 21.79 12.07 8.39
CA SER A 199 22.00 10.64 8.50
C SER A 199 21.79 10.17 9.94
N PRO A 200 20.91 9.18 10.17
CA PRO A 200 20.79 8.56 11.48
C PRO A 200 21.97 7.64 11.81
N TRP A 201 22.73 7.26 10.80
CA TRP A 201 23.89 6.40 10.96
C TRP A 201 25.15 7.19 11.27
N PRO A 202 26.06 6.66 12.12
CA PRO A 202 27.31 7.33 12.44
C PRO A 202 28.23 7.40 11.21
N LYS A 203 29.06 8.43 11.15
CA LYS A 203 30.11 8.54 10.12
C LYS A 203 30.95 7.26 10.10
N GLY A 204 31.14 6.69 8.90
CA GLY A 204 31.87 5.42 8.71
C GLY A 204 30.94 4.21 8.57
N SER A 205 29.64 4.33 8.87
CA SER A 205 28.64 3.33 8.46
C SER A 205 28.52 3.30 6.94
N PRO A 206 28.32 2.13 6.31
CA PRO A 206 28.01 2.03 4.88
C PRO A 206 26.78 2.84 4.46
N GLU A 207 25.86 3.06 5.37
CA GLU A 207 24.61 3.77 5.12
C GLU A 207 24.67 5.26 5.49
N TRP A 208 25.81 5.74 5.99
CA TRP A 208 25.96 7.15 6.32
C TRP A 208 25.95 8.03 5.06
N TYR A 209 25.26 9.16 5.15
CA TYR A 209 25.25 10.22 4.13
C TYR A 209 25.46 11.60 4.78
N PRO A 210 26.01 12.59 4.06
CA PRO A 210 26.18 13.95 4.57
C PRO A 210 24.85 14.67 4.71
N ASP A 211 24.81 15.73 5.50
CA ASP A 211 23.67 16.65 5.59
C ASP A 211 23.25 17.07 4.19
N THR A 212 22.01 16.78 3.83
CA THR A 212 21.52 16.91 2.45
C THR A 212 20.29 17.80 2.43
N PRO A 213 20.38 19.04 1.90
CA PRO A 213 19.25 19.94 1.83
C PRO A 213 18.22 19.49 0.79
N VAL A 214 16.94 19.56 1.15
CA VAL A 214 15.78 19.37 0.28
C VAL A 214 14.88 20.60 0.38
N ARG A 215 14.13 20.87 -0.68
CA ARG A 215 13.22 22.02 -0.68
C ARG A 215 11.93 21.74 0.05
N MET A 216 11.42 20.53 -0.08
CA MET A 216 10.15 20.12 0.51
C MET A 216 10.19 18.65 0.87
N VAL A 217 9.56 18.30 1.99
CA VAL A 217 9.35 16.91 2.39
C VAL A 217 7.95 16.74 2.99
N LEU A 218 7.28 15.65 2.62
CA LEU A 218 6.04 15.18 3.21
C LEU A 218 6.34 13.84 3.87
N TRP A 219 6.39 13.80 5.18
CA TRP A 219 6.68 12.61 5.98
C TRP A 219 5.45 11.71 6.04
N PHE A 220 5.62 10.39 5.88
CA PHE A 220 4.50 9.47 5.85
C PHE A 220 4.68 8.19 6.68
N THR A 221 5.88 7.95 7.26
CA THR A 221 6.12 6.84 8.17
C THR A 221 6.61 7.34 9.52
N GLU A 222 6.51 6.48 10.54
CA GLU A 222 6.98 6.77 11.88
C GLU A 222 8.51 6.75 11.98
N ASN A 223 9.19 5.98 11.13
CA ASN A 223 10.64 5.84 11.07
C ASN A 223 11.33 6.87 10.16
N GLY A 224 10.60 7.88 9.67
CA GLY A 224 11.18 9.04 8.98
C GLY A 224 11.27 8.91 7.46
N GLU A 225 10.46 8.09 6.82
CA GLU A 225 10.37 8.11 5.36
C GLU A 225 9.50 9.26 4.87
N GLY A 226 9.96 9.95 3.84
CA GLY A 226 9.30 11.11 3.26
C GLY A 226 9.29 11.10 1.73
N LEU A 227 8.35 11.86 1.18
CA LEU A 227 8.30 12.22 -0.24
C LEU A 227 9.03 13.55 -0.39
N HIS A 228 10.13 13.60 -1.13
CA HIS A 228 10.92 14.83 -1.25
C HIS A 228 11.61 14.99 -2.61
N ASP A 229 12.04 16.18 -2.93
CA ASP A 229 12.91 16.45 -4.08
C ASP A 229 14.33 15.93 -3.82
N ALA A 230 15.01 15.54 -4.89
CA ALA A 230 16.37 15.04 -4.83
C ALA A 230 17.22 15.74 -5.90
N SER A 231 17.70 16.96 -5.60
CA SER A 231 18.43 17.79 -6.56
C SER A 231 19.75 17.19 -7.03
N TRP A 232 20.27 16.18 -6.31
CA TRP A 232 21.48 15.41 -6.67
C TRP A 232 21.19 14.27 -7.64
N GLN A 233 19.91 13.90 -7.88
CA GLN A 233 19.49 12.85 -8.78
C GLN A 233 18.87 13.46 -10.04
N PRO A 234 19.43 13.20 -11.25
CA PRO A 234 18.81 13.62 -12.50
C PRO A 234 17.46 12.94 -12.71
N ASP A 235 16.43 13.68 -13.11
CA ASP A 235 15.07 13.16 -13.33
C ASP A 235 15.05 11.98 -14.32
N ALA A 236 15.96 11.96 -15.31
CA ALA A 236 16.09 10.87 -16.27
C ALA A 236 16.53 9.52 -15.68
N THR A 237 16.97 9.51 -14.39
CA THR A 237 17.39 8.30 -13.68
C THR A 237 16.29 7.76 -12.77
N LEU A 238 15.15 8.44 -12.68
CA LEU A 238 13.96 7.97 -11.97
C LEU A 238 13.26 6.87 -12.76
N GLY A 239 12.50 6.04 -12.06
CA GLY A 239 11.66 5.01 -12.70
C GLY A 239 12.13 3.58 -12.48
N PRO A 240 11.59 2.60 -13.23
CA PRO A 240 11.82 1.17 -12.99
C PRO A 240 13.30 0.81 -12.90
N GLY A 241 13.68 0.14 -11.81
CA GLY A 241 15.06 -0.27 -11.54
C GLY A 241 15.91 0.75 -10.80
N SER A 242 15.45 2.00 -10.64
CA SER A 242 16.22 3.07 -9.98
C SER A 242 16.54 2.77 -8.51
N GLN A 243 15.70 1.97 -7.83
CA GLN A 243 15.95 1.50 -6.45
C GLN A 243 17.19 0.59 -6.32
N ASN A 244 17.72 0.09 -7.43
CA ASN A 244 18.96 -0.68 -7.47
C ASN A 244 20.16 0.16 -7.98
N GLY A 245 19.93 1.41 -8.29
CA GLY A 245 20.92 2.34 -8.85
C GLY A 245 21.67 3.14 -7.78
N PRO A 246 22.60 4.00 -8.20
CA PRO A 246 23.44 4.78 -7.30
C PRO A 246 22.68 5.86 -6.53
N TYR A 247 21.47 6.20 -6.95
CA TYR A 247 20.61 7.19 -6.31
C TYR A 247 19.51 6.55 -5.45
N ALA A 248 19.52 5.23 -5.27
CA ALA A 248 18.54 4.55 -4.43
C ALA A 248 18.56 5.10 -3.00
N SER A 249 17.38 5.39 -2.44
CA SER A 249 17.27 6.04 -1.14
C SER A 249 17.47 5.05 0.03
N HIS A 250 17.35 5.56 1.26
CA HIS A 250 17.34 4.80 2.50
C HIS A 250 15.93 4.57 3.04
N GLY A 251 14.91 4.56 2.12
CA GLY A 251 13.50 4.40 2.45
C GLY A 251 12.63 5.54 1.90
N CYS A 252 13.14 6.75 1.86
CA CYS A 252 12.44 7.90 1.27
C CYS A 252 12.10 7.69 -0.21
N VAL A 253 11.19 8.50 -0.72
CA VAL A 253 10.78 8.49 -2.13
C VAL A 253 11.25 9.80 -2.78
N HIS A 254 12.20 9.70 -3.70
CA HIS A 254 12.70 10.82 -4.48
C HIS A 254 11.75 11.15 -5.63
N LEU A 255 11.42 12.43 -5.77
CA LEU A 255 10.51 12.93 -6.80
C LEU A 255 11.15 14.07 -7.60
N PRO A 256 10.69 14.29 -8.85
CA PRO A 256 10.92 15.55 -9.54
C PRO A 256 10.39 16.73 -8.71
N LEU A 257 11.12 17.84 -8.69
CA LEU A 257 10.74 19.02 -7.92
C LEU A 257 9.31 19.50 -8.21
N ALA A 258 8.88 19.47 -9.48
CA ALA A 258 7.53 19.89 -9.85
C ALA A 258 6.45 18.99 -9.21
N ALA A 259 6.69 17.68 -9.16
CA ALA A 259 5.77 16.72 -8.56
C ALA A 259 5.65 16.93 -7.05
N VAL A 260 6.78 17.01 -6.32
CA VAL A 260 6.74 17.23 -4.87
C VAL A 260 6.16 18.59 -4.51
N THR A 261 6.41 19.63 -5.31
CA THR A 261 5.81 20.96 -5.10
C THR A 261 4.28 20.90 -5.18
N THR A 262 3.75 20.21 -6.20
CA THR A 262 2.30 20.03 -6.35
C THR A 262 1.74 19.24 -5.17
N LEU A 263 2.37 18.12 -4.77
CA LEU A 263 1.96 17.32 -3.63
C LEU A 263 2.00 18.13 -2.33
N PHE A 264 3.07 18.90 -2.12
CA PHE A 264 3.23 19.71 -0.92
C PHE A 264 2.11 20.75 -0.75
N GLN A 265 1.69 21.38 -1.83
CA GLN A 265 0.58 22.33 -1.80
C GLN A 265 -0.78 21.66 -1.64
N TRP A 266 -0.98 20.51 -2.29
CA TRP A 266 -2.28 19.85 -2.38
C TRP A 266 -2.59 18.90 -1.22
N ALA A 267 -1.60 18.13 -0.70
CA ALA A 267 -1.82 17.12 0.32
C ALA A 267 -1.76 17.71 1.74
N PRO A 268 -2.87 17.79 2.49
CA PRO A 268 -2.84 18.12 3.91
C PRO A 268 -2.30 16.93 4.74
N ILE A 269 -1.92 17.21 5.98
CA ILE A 269 -1.68 16.16 6.99
C ILE A 269 -2.91 15.25 7.06
N GLY A 270 -2.68 13.94 7.20
CA GLY A 270 -3.73 12.92 7.18
C GLY A 270 -4.04 12.37 5.78
N THR A 271 -3.50 12.94 4.69
CA THR A 271 -3.66 12.38 3.34
C THR A 271 -3.13 10.95 3.29
N PRO A 272 -3.94 9.96 2.87
CA PRO A 272 -3.49 8.58 2.72
C PRO A 272 -2.38 8.42 1.70
N VAL A 273 -1.37 7.63 2.06
CA VAL A 273 -0.28 7.16 1.21
C VAL A 273 -0.30 5.64 1.23
N VAL A 274 -0.45 5.01 0.08
CA VAL A 274 -0.41 3.56 -0.06
C VAL A 274 0.82 3.18 -0.87
N VAL A 275 1.78 2.53 -0.22
CA VAL A 275 2.93 1.91 -0.89
C VAL A 275 2.62 0.43 -1.09
N TYR A 276 2.78 -0.08 -2.30
CA TYR A 276 2.47 -1.45 -2.64
C TYR A 276 3.55 -2.06 -3.55
N PRO A 277 3.70 -3.41 -3.58
CA PRO A 277 4.75 -4.06 -4.39
C PRO A 277 4.67 -3.69 -5.88
N GLY A 278 3.46 -3.62 -6.44
CA GLY A 278 3.25 -3.22 -7.83
C GLY A 278 3.62 -4.29 -8.87
N ASP A 279 3.82 -5.53 -8.44
CA ASP A 279 4.15 -6.68 -9.28
C ASP A 279 2.91 -7.52 -9.67
N GLY A 280 1.73 -7.11 -9.22
CA GLY A 280 0.48 -7.84 -9.42
C GLY A 280 0.41 -9.14 -8.60
N SER A 281 1.22 -9.27 -7.54
CA SER A 281 1.09 -10.40 -6.61
C SER A 281 -0.24 -10.36 -5.88
N ALA A 282 -0.79 -11.55 -5.56
CA ALA A 282 -2.02 -11.68 -4.80
C ALA A 282 -1.81 -11.48 -3.28
N ALA A 283 -0.56 -11.42 -2.83
CA ALA A 283 -0.23 -11.31 -1.43
C ALA A 283 -0.27 -9.86 -0.97
N ALA A 284 -1.14 -9.54 -0.02
CA ALA A 284 -1.04 -8.31 0.74
C ALA A 284 0.15 -8.40 1.69
N THR A 285 1.03 -7.42 1.63
CA THR A 285 2.17 -7.32 2.54
C THR A 285 1.79 -6.43 3.72
N GLN A 286 2.15 -6.81 4.93
CA GLN A 286 2.03 -5.93 6.08
C GLN A 286 3.12 -4.87 6.02
N VAL A 287 2.81 -3.69 6.56
CA VAL A 287 3.82 -2.64 6.76
C VAL A 287 4.89 -3.19 7.69
N ALA A 288 6.10 -3.33 7.18
CA ALA A 288 7.27 -3.67 7.98
C ALA A 288 7.99 -2.35 8.28
N GLN A 289 7.83 -1.84 9.49
CA GLN A 289 8.62 -0.68 9.91
C GLN A 289 10.06 -1.11 10.11
N GLN A 290 10.96 -0.44 9.41
CA GLN A 290 12.38 -0.67 9.60
C GLN A 290 12.81 -0.10 10.96
N THR A 291 13.21 -0.96 11.87
CA THR A 291 13.71 -0.57 13.19
C THR A 291 15.22 -0.68 13.30
N VAL A 292 15.85 -1.29 12.30
CA VAL A 292 17.31 -1.47 12.23
C VAL A 292 17.81 -1.20 10.81
N ASP A 293 19.08 -0.80 10.69
CA ASP A 293 19.79 -0.68 9.40
C ASP A 293 20.23 -2.07 8.87
N ALA A 294 20.85 -2.09 7.70
CA ALA A 294 21.37 -3.31 7.08
C ALA A 294 22.44 -4.02 7.93
N ALA A 295 23.09 -3.32 8.88
CA ALA A 295 24.06 -3.88 9.81
C ALA A 295 23.42 -4.31 11.15
N GLY A 296 22.10 -4.14 11.31
CA GLY A 296 21.37 -4.49 12.53
C GLY A 296 21.43 -3.44 13.64
N ASN A 297 21.88 -2.21 13.36
CA ASN A 297 21.89 -1.14 14.34
C ASN A 297 20.49 -0.49 14.41
N PRO A 298 20.00 -0.13 15.62
CA PRO A 298 18.73 0.55 15.78
C PRO A 298 18.69 1.87 14.99
N LEU A 299 17.60 2.10 14.26
CA LEU A 299 17.27 3.36 13.58
C LEU A 299 16.68 4.39 14.56
N SER A 300 17.15 4.46 15.77
CA SER A 300 16.67 5.43 16.76
C SER A 300 17.05 6.86 16.35
N GLY A 301 16.11 7.79 16.35
CA GLY A 301 16.35 9.22 16.05
C GLY A 301 16.37 9.56 14.56
N VAL A 302 15.94 8.67 13.68
CA VAL A 302 15.88 8.88 12.22
C VAL A 302 14.91 9.97 11.78
N ARG A 303 14.03 10.31 12.66
CA ARG A 303 13.03 11.29 12.32
C ARG A 303 13.61 12.64 12.39
N GLY A 304 13.97 13.21 11.37
CA GLY A 304 14.41 14.58 11.24
C GLY A 304 13.83 15.56 12.29
N ASP A 305 14.06 15.29 13.54
CA ASP A 305 13.76 16.17 14.66
C ASP A 305 14.72 17.35 14.70
#